data_15b7ed8908df1b0cbfcb6d47fc56abda
#
_entry.id   15b7ed8908df1b0cbfcb6d47fc56abda
#
_cell.length_a   1.000
_cell.length_b   1.000
_cell.length_c   1.000
_cell.angle_alpha   90.00
_cell.angle_beta   90.00
_cell.angle_gamma   90.00
#
_symmetry.space_group_name_H-M   'P 1'
#
loop_
_entity.id
_entity.type
_entity.pdbx_description
1 polymer ?
#
loop_
_entity_poly.entity_id
_entity_poly.type
_entity_poly.pdbx_seq_one_letter_code
_entity_poly.pdbx_strand_id
1 'polypeptide(L)'
;LHSFPTRRSSDLVHPNDPGLAIQKALTYGSLTSMKIDNMREEHQEKVIRDAQKVAESASAPKKEEPRKENGFIAVAAGDGLADIFRDLGVDYVIEGGQTMNPSTDDVLSAIEQVNAENIFVLPNNGNIILAANQAKNLTEDKEVYVVPSKNIPQGIAAMISFVSRSEERRVGK
;
A
#
# COMPACT_ATOMS: atom_id res chain seq x y z
N LEU A 1 19.63 19.76 38.05
CA LEU A 1 19.21 18.57 37.29
C LEU A 1 17.78 18.79 36.80
N HIS A 2 17.64 19.31 35.59
CA HIS A 2 16.34 19.43 34.94
C HIS A 2 16.12 18.18 34.13
N SER A 3 15.21 17.34 34.59
CA SER A 3 14.70 16.19 33.87
C SER A 3 13.78 16.69 32.73
N PHE A 4 14.24 16.60 31.50
CA PHE A 4 13.36 16.79 30.34
C PHE A 4 12.42 15.61 30.23
N PRO A 5 11.12 15.83 29.96
CA PRO A 5 10.20 14.74 29.73
C PRO A 5 10.62 14.00 28.45
N THR A 6 10.91 12.72 28.59
CA THR A 6 11.17 11.81 27.49
C THR A 6 9.92 11.63 26.64
N ARG A 7 9.65 12.53 25.71
CA ARG A 7 8.80 12.20 24.57
C ARG A 7 9.63 11.34 23.64
N ARG A 8 9.17 10.14 23.37
CA ARG A 8 9.63 9.33 22.24
C ARG A 8 9.22 10.07 20.96
N SER A 9 10.04 10.98 20.49
CA SER A 9 9.98 11.49 19.13
C SER A 9 11.15 10.86 18.39
N SER A 10 10.88 10.14 17.33
CA SER A 10 11.91 9.79 16.37
C SER A 10 12.12 11.02 15.49
N ASP A 11 13.30 11.60 15.52
CA ASP A 11 13.65 12.71 14.64
C ASP A 11 14.17 12.12 13.32
N LEU A 12 13.46 12.42 12.22
CA LEU A 12 13.84 12.03 10.87
C LEU A 12 14.56 13.22 10.22
N VAL A 13 15.82 12.99 9.82
CA VAL A 13 16.66 14.00 9.18
C VAL A 13 17.09 13.50 7.82
N HIS A 14 16.95 14.32 6.77
CA HIS A 14 17.35 14.02 5.39
C HIS A 14 18.58 14.83 4.97
N PRO A 15 19.79 14.51 5.45
CA PRO A 15 20.99 15.19 5.04
C PRO A 15 21.61 14.56 3.79
N ASN A 16 22.34 15.35 3.01
CA ASN A 16 23.20 14.83 1.95
C ASN A 16 24.46 14.13 2.51
N ASP A 17 24.86 14.49 3.70
CA ASP A 17 25.98 13.91 4.44
C ASP A 17 25.52 13.49 5.84
N PRO A 18 25.23 12.19 6.03
CA PRO A 18 24.76 11.70 7.33
C PRO A 18 25.84 11.79 8.42
N GLY A 19 27.13 11.74 8.04
CA GLY A 19 28.22 11.85 8.98
C GLY A 19 28.25 13.21 9.70
N LEU A 20 28.04 14.30 8.99
CA LEU A 20 27.98 15.64 9.56
C LEU A 20 26.75 15.82 10.45
N ALA A 21 25.61 15.24 10.06
CA ALA A 21 24.39 15.28 10.87
C ALA A 21 24.59 14.55 12.21
N ILE A 22 25.22 13.37 12.19
CA ILE A 22 25.55 12.60 13.40
C ILE A 22 26.52 13.37 14.29
N GLN A 23 27.60 13.91 13.72
CA GLN A 23 28.57 14.73 14.48
C GLN A 23 27.88 15.89 15.18
N LYS A 24 26.99 16.58 14.47
CA LYS A 24 26.25 17.71 15.05
C LYS A 24 25.32 17.25 16.16
N ALA A 25 24.61 16.15 15.98
CA ALA A 25 23.70 15.61 16.98
C ALA A 25 24.44 15.20 18.27
N LEU A 26 25.62 14.60 18.15
CA LEU A 26 26.47 14.22 19.29
C LEU A 26 26.94 15.39 20.15
N THR A 27 26.94 16.65 19.62
CA THR A 27 27.23 17.83 20.42
C THR A 27 26.12 18.18 21.43
N TYR A 28 24.92 17.64 21.24
CA TYR A 28 23.74 17.85 22.09
C TYR A 28 23.48 16.71 23.07
N GLY A 29 24.07 15.55 22.84
CA GLY A 29 23.89 14.38 23.69
C GLY A 29 24.31 13.07 23.02
N SER A 30 24.05 11.95 23.69
CA SER A 30 24.29 10.62 23.15
C SER A 30 23.13 10.17 22.26
N LEU A 31 23.45 9.53 21.15
CA LEU A 31 22.49 8.94 20.22
C LEU A 31 22.27 7.47 20.54
N THR A 32 21.01 7.02 20.51
CA THR A 32 20.64 5.64 20.72
C THR A 32 19.74 5.19 19.55
N SER A 33 19.91 3.97 19.06
CA SER A 33 19.07 3.37 18.01
C SER A 33 19.02 4.18 16.70
N MET A 34 20.19 4.42 16.12
CA MET A 34 20.28 5.08 14.81
C MET A 34 19.98 4.10 13.67
N LYS A 35 19.15 4.53 12.72
CA LYS A 35 18.92 3.89 11.44
C LYS A 35 19.34 4.88 10.33
N ILE A 36 20.17 4.41 9.42
CA ILE A 36 20.66 5.21 8.29
C ILE A 36 20.33 4.44 7.02
N ASP A 37 19.45 5.00 6.21
CA ASP A 37 19.05 4.42 4.94
C ASP A 37 19.49 5.35 3.80
N ASN A 38 20.01 4.77 2.71
CA ASN A 38 20.36 5.54 1.52
C ASN A 38 19.15 5.57 0.57
N MET A 39 18.37 6.63 0.63
CA MET A 39 17.19 6.79 -0.21
C MET A 39 17.46 6.76 -1.72
N ARG A 40 18.72 7.02 -2.16
CA ARG A 40 19.08 6.90 -3.57
C ARG A 40 19.20 5.43 -4.00
N GLU A 41 19.74 4.57 -3.16
CA GLU A 41 19.81 3.12 -3.40
C GLU A 41 18.42 2.49 -3.34
N GLU A 42 17.62 2.85 -2.36
CA GLU A 42 16.22 2.42 -2.24
C GLU A 42 15.40 2.78 -3.49
N HIS A 43 15.60 4.01 -4.00
CA HIS A 43 14.93 4.43 -5.23
C HIS A 43 15.42 3.66 -6.47
N GLN A 44 16.72 3.41 -6.59
CA GLN A 44 17.28 2.60 -7.68
C GLN A 44 16.82 1.15 -7.62
N GLU A 45 16.79 0.53 -6.44
CA GLU A 45 16.28 -0.83 -6.27
C GLU A 45 14.78 -0.91 -6.60
N LYS A 46 14.01 0.10 -6.21
CA LYS A 46 12.59 0.20 -6.57
C LYS A 46 12.41 0.30 -8.08
N VAL A 47 13.16 1.19 -8.75
CA VAL A 47 13.11 1.35 -10.21
C VAL A 47 13.52 0.07 -10.95
N ILE A 48 14.57 -0.64 -10.49
CA ILE A 48 15.00 -1.91 -11.08
C ILE A 48 13.94 -3.00 -10.87
N ARG A 49 13.37 -3.09 -9.68
CA ARG A 49 12.32 -4.06 -9.35
C ARG A 49 11.04 -3.79 -10.16
N ASP A 50 10.67 -2.53 -10.30
CA ASP A 50 9.50 -2.12 -11.10
C ASP A 50 9.74 -2.37 -12.60
N ALA A 51 10.95 -2.10 -13.11
CA ALA A 51 11.34 -2.43 -14.47
C ALA A 51 11.33 -3.95 -14.74
N GLN A 52 11.75 -4.77 -13.78
CA GLN A 52 11.68 -6.22 -13.88
C GLN A 52 10.23 -6.73 -13.85
N LYS A 53 9.38 -6.19 -12.97
CA LYS A 53 7.94 -6.51 -12.94
C LYS A 53 7.23 -6.13 -14.24
N VAL A 54 7.57 -4.97 -14.83
CA VAL A 54 7.05 -4.55 -16.13
C VAL A 54 7.53 -5.47 -17.25
N ALA A 55 8.79 -5.92 -17.23
CA ALA A 55 9.32 -6.86 -18.20
C ALA A 55 8.68 -8.25 -18.10
N GLU A 56 8.41 -8.74 -16.88
CA GLU A 56 7.70 -10.00 -16.65
C GLU A 56 6.22 -9.90 -17.04
N SER A 57 5.57 -8.77 -16.78
CA SER A 57 4.18 -8.55 -17.18
C SER A 57 4.01 -8.31 -18.69
N ALA A 58 5.05 -7.83 -19.39
CA ALA A 58 5.03 -7.65 -20.83
C ALA A 58 5.22 -8.95 -21.63
N SER A 59 5.72 -10.02 -20.99
CA SER A 59 5.95 -11.31 -21.65
C SER A 59 4.75 -12.27 -21.58
N ALA A 60 3.71 -11.98 -20.81
CA ALA A 60 2.47 -12.74 -20.82
C ALA A 60 1.50 -12.13 -21.83
N PRO A 61 1.00 -12.89 -22.85
CA PRO A 61 -0.04 -12.37 -23.71
C PRO A 61 -1.27 -12.11 -22.85
N LYS A 62 -1.69 -10.84 -22.74
CA LYS A 62 -2.99 -10.46 -22.16
C LYS A 62 -4.05 -11.16 -23.00
N LYS A 63 -4.51 -12.32 -22.54
CA LYS A 63 -5.82 -12.81 -22.97
C LYS A 63 -6.81 -11.73 -22.54
N GLU A 64 -7.56 -11.21 -23.50
CA GLU A 64 -8.71 -10.34 -23.24
C GLU A 64 -9.77 -11.19 -22.50
N GLU A 65 -9.57 -11.36 -21.20
CA GLU A 65 -10.61 -11.92 -20.36
C GLU A 65 -11.71 -10.84 -20.24
N PRO A 66 -12.99 -11.25 -20.31
CA PRO A 66 -14.09 -10.30 -20.15
C PRO A 66 -13.92 -9.58 -18.81
N ARG A 67 -14.11 -8.25 -18.83
CA ARG A 67 -14.02 -7.42 -17.60
C ARG A 67 -14.91 -8.01 -16.53
N LYS A 68 -14.36 -8.20 -15.34
CA LYS A 68 -15.14 -8.58 -14.16
C LYS A 68 -16.06 -7.43 -13.77
N GLU A 69 -17.24 -7.71 -13.24
CA GLU A 69 -18.13 -6.67 -12.71
C GLU A 69 -17.49 -5.92 -11.54
N ASN A 70 -16.85 -6.67 -10.64
CA ASN A 70 -16.21 -6.13 -9.44
C ASN A 70 -14.78 -6.66 -9.28
N GLY A 71 -13.84 -5.77 -8.97
CA GLY A 71 -12.45 -6.08 -8.65
C GLY A 71 -12.07 -5.51 -7.29
N PHE A 72 -11.16 -6.19 -6.61
CA PHE A 72 -10.75 -5.83 -5.26
C PHE A 72 -9.25 -5.61 -5.17
N ILE A 73 -8.87 -4.50 -4.54
CA ILE A 73 -7.48 -4.15 -4.25
C ILE A 73 -7.36 -3.97 -2.73
N ALA A 74 -6.42 -4.66 -2.09
CA ALA A 74 -6.16 -4.49 -0.68
C ALA A 74 -4.71 -4.05 -0.44
N VAL A 75 -4.50 -3.24 0.60
CA VAL A 75 -3.14 -2.95 1.08
C VAL A 75 -2.85 -3.84 2.27
N ALA A 76 -1.74 -4.56 2.22
CA ALA A 76 -1.31 -5.45 3.31
C ALA A 76 0.21 -5.46 3.44
N ALA A 77 0.70 -5.66 4.66
CA ALA A 77 2.13 -5.78 4.97
C ALA A 77 2.47 -7.25 5.24
N GLY A 78 3.36 -7.80 4.41
CA GLY A 78 3.87 -9.17 4.54
C GLY A 78 3.00 -10.23 3.87
N ASP A 79 3.68 -11.33 3.47
CA ASP A 79 3.11 -12.36 2.62
C ASP A 79 1.88 -13.06 3.23
N GLY A 80 1.90 -13.33 4.54
CA GLY A 80 0.79 -14.02 5.19
C GLY A 80 -0.53 -13.25 5.17
N LEU A 81 -0.49 -11.91 5.26
CA LEU A 81 -1.69 -11.09 5.12
C LEU A 81 -2.12 -10.97 3.65
N ALA A 82 -1.17 -10.90 2.75
CA ALA A 82 -1.43 -10.89 1.33
C ALA A 82 -2.14 -12.18 0.88
N ASP A 83 -1.71 -13.33 1.38
CA ASP A 83 -2.33 -14.63 1.09
C ASP A 83 -3.77 -14.70 1.61
N ILE A 84 -4.02 -14.22 2.83
CA ILE A 84 -5.38 -14.14 3.39
C ILE A 84 -6.29 -13.29 2.48
N PHE A 85 -5.82 -12.15 1.99
CA PHE A 85 -6.63 -11.32 1.09
C PHE A 85 -6.85 -11.98 -0.28
N ARG A 86 -5.86 -12.70 -0.81
CA ARG A 86 -6.01 -13.48 -2.06
C ARG A 86 -7.05 -14.60 -1.88
N ASP A 87 -7.01 -15.32 -0.78
CA ASP A 87 -7.98 -16.36 -0.43
C ASP A 87 -9.41 -15.81 -0.29
N LEU A 88 -9.56 -14.57 0.16
CA LEU A 88 -10.84 -13.86 0.22
C LEU A 88 -11.31 -13.32 -1.14
N GLY A 89 -10.53 -13.50 -2.21
CA GLY A 89 -10.90 -13.09 -3.56
C GLY A 89 -10.45 -11.69 -3.94
N VAL A 90 -9.44 -11.13 -3.28
CA VAL A 90 -8.80 -9.88 -3.70
C VAL A 90 -7.95 -10.13 -4.94
N ASP A 91 -8.17 -9.34 -6.00
CA ASP A 91 -7.48 -9.48 -7.28
C ASP A 91 -6.05 -8.97 -7.26
N TYR A 92 -5.80 -7.92 -6.48
CA TYR A 92 -4.47 -7.32 -6.36
C TYR A 92 -4.17 -6.87 -4.93
N VAL A 93 -2.98 -7.22 -4.43
CA VAL A 93 -2.52 -6.78 -3.11
C VAL A 93 -1.33 -5.85 -3.28
N ILE A 94 -1.48 -4.62 -2.77
CA ILE A 94 -0.40 -3.64 -2.70
C ILE A 94 0.38 -3.91 -1.41
N GLU A 95 1.68 -4.16 -1.54
CA GLU A 95 2.55 -4.35 -0.38
C GLU A 95 2.81 -3.00 0.30
N GLY A 96 2.48 -2.91 1.57
CA GLY A 96 2.66 -1.69 2.37
C GLY A 96 1.80 -1.66 3.62
N GLY A 97 1.93 -0.62 4.42
CA GLY A 97 1.00 -0.39 5.53
C GLY A 97 1.59 0.19 6.81
N GLN A 98 2.56 -0.39 7.48
CA GLN A 98 3.01 0.13 8.78
C GLN A 98 4.21 1.09 8.69
N THR A 99 5.16 0.80 7.81
CA THR A 99 6.40 1.58 7.66
C THR A 99 6.56 2.19 6.27
N MET A 100 5.92 1.60 5.26
CA MET A 100 5.90 2.10 3.88
C MET A 100 4.45 2.25 3.43
N ASN A 101 3.97 3.49 3.39
CA ASN A 101 2.66 3.78 2.84
C ASN A 101 2.76 3.84 1.31
N PRO A 102 1.95 3.07 0.57
CA PRO A 102 1.88 3.20 -0.88
C PRO A 102 1.48 4.62 -1.28
N SER A 103 2.10 5.11 -2.34
CA SER A 103 1.79 6.40 -2.94
C SER A 103 0.49 6.35 -3.74
N THR A 104 0.00 7.52 -4.17
CA THR A 104 -1.13 7.61 -5.10
C THR A 104 -0.84 6.87 -6.41
N ASP A 105 0.40 6.93 -6.90
CA ASP A 105 0.83 6.26 -8.13
C ASP A 105 0.84 4.74 -8.00
N ASP A 106 1.21 4.21 -6.82
CA ASP A 106 1.16 2.77 -6.54
C ASP A 106 -0.29 2.27 -6.57
N VAL A 107 -1.24 3.07 -6.03
CA VAL A 107 -2.67 2.74 -6.07
C VAL A 107 -3.22 2.84 -7.49
N LEU A 108 -2.84 3.85 -8.28
CA LEU A 108 -3.24 3.98 -9.68
C LEU A 108 -2.76 2.80 -10.50
N SER A 109 -1.48 2.42 -10.36
CA SER A 109 -0.91 1.26 -11.05
C SER A 109 -1.65 -0.05 -10.71
N ALA A 110 -2.08 -0.21 -9.47
CA ALA A 110 -2.89 -1.35 -9.05
C ALA A 110 -4.28 -1.32 -9.70
N ILE A 111 -4.93 -0.16 -9.77
CA ILE A 111 -6.23 0.04 -10.43
C ILE A 111 -6.15 -0.33 -11.91
N GLU A 112 -5.07 0.05 -12.59
CA GLU A 112 -4.86 -0.27 -14.01
C GLU A 112 -4.71 -1.76 -14.25
N GLN A 113 -4.04 -2.48 -13.35
CA GLN A 113 -3.78 -3.92 -13.47
C GLN A 113 -5.02 -4.79 -13.25
N VAL A 114 -6.01 -4.31 -12.50
CA VAL A 114 -7.25 -5.05 -12.24
C VAL A 114 -8.24 -4.82 -13.38
N ASN A 115 -8.58 -5.89 -14.13
CA ASN A 115 -9.52 -5.81 -15.25
C ASN A 115 -10.98 -5.96 -14.76
N ALA A 116 -11.52 -4.89 -14.16
CA ALA A 116 -12.89 -4.81 -13.67
C ALA A 116 -13.53 -3.46 -13.98
N GLU A 117 -14.87 -3.41 -13.98
CA GLU A 117 -15.64 -2.18 -14.16
C GLU A 117 -15.66 -1.36 -12.88
N ASN A 118 -15.98 -2.02 -11.76
CA ASN A 118 -16.00 -1.43 -10.42
C ASN A 118 -14.81 -1.93 -9.62
N ILE A 119 -14.03 -1.04 -9.04
CA ILE A 119 -12.86 -1.38 -8.24
C ILE A 119 -13.06 -0.93 -6.80
N PHE A 120 -12.98 -1.88 -5.89
CA PHE A 120 -13.03 -1.63 -4.45
C PHE A 120 -11.62 -1.65 -3.86
N VAL A 121 -11.20 -0.50 -3.34
CA VAL A 121 -9.89 -0.34 -2.69
C VAL A 121 -10.06 -0.41 -1.18
N LEU A 122 -9.33 -1.33 -0.54
CA LEU A 122 -9.26 -1.51 0.91
C LEU A 122 -7.88 -1.04 1.41
N PRO A 123 -7.75 0.23 1.84
CA PRO A 123 -6.49 0.81 2.27
C PRO A 123 -5.90 0.19 3.53
N ASN A 124 -6.75 -0.30 4.44
CA ASN A 124 -6.39 -0.95 5.70
C ASN A 124 -5.46 -0.12 6.62
N ASN A 125 -5.35 1.17 6.33
CA ASN A 125 -4.57 2.15 7.08
C ASN A 125 -5.15 3.55 6.84
N GLY A 126 -5.33 4.32 7.92
CA GLY A 126 -5.90 5.67 7.84
C GLY A 126 -5.10 6.63 6.96
N ASN A 127 -3.78 6.48 6.90
CA ASN A 127 -2.90 7.34 6.10
C ASN A 127 -3.04 7.05 4.58
N ILE A 128 -3.37 5.81 4.23
CA ILE A 128 -3.49 5.38 2.82
C ILE A 128 -4.85 5.77 2.22
N ILE A 129 -5.86 6.00 3.06
CA ILE A 129 -7.20 6.42 2.59
C ILE A 129 -7.12 7.69 1.74
N LEU A 130 -6.25 8.63 2.10
CA LEU A 130 -6.07 9.87 1.34
C LEU A 130 -5.49 9.60 -0.05
N ALA A 131 -4.43 8.79 -0.13
CA ALA A 131 -3.80 8.40 -1.40
C ALA A 131 -4.79 7.63 -2.30
N ALA A 132 -5.59 6.71 -1.71
CA ALA A 132 -6.62 5.98 -2.42
C ALA A 132 -7.74 6.89 -2.96
N ASN A 133 -8.16 7.90 -2.21
CA ASN A 133 -9.13 8.89 -2.69
C ASN A 133 -8.56 9.79 -3.79
N GLN A 134 -7.28 10.12 -3.73
CA GLN A 134 -6.63 10.87 -4.81
C GLN A 134 -6.55 10.01 -6.08
N ALA A 135 -6.15 8.75 -5.98
CA ALA A 135 -6.13 7.82 -7.10
C ALA A 135 -7.53 7.65 -7.73
N LYS A 136 -8.59 7.51 -6.91
CA LYS A 136 -9.98 7.51 -7.37
C LYS A 136 -10.30 8.71 -8.25
N ASN A 137 -9.91 9.93 -7.82
CA ASN A 137 -10.23 11.17 -8.55
C ASN A 137 -9.44 11.30 -9.86
N LEU A 138 -8.33 10.58 -10.01
CA LEU A 138 -7.50 10.57 -11.20
C LEU A 138 -7.88 9.46 -12.19
N THR A 139 -8.70 8.51 -11.76
CA THR A 139 -9.16 7.39 -12.60
C THR A 139 -10.44 7.79 -13.32
N GLU A 140 -10.44 7.78 -14.67
CA GLU A 140 -11.59 8.13 -15.51
C GLU A 140 -12.28 6.89 -16.12
N ASP A 141 -11.53 5.81 -16.37
CA ASP A 141 -12.00 4.65 -17.14
C ASP A 141 -12.73 3.58 -16.32
N LYS A 142 -12.67 3.66 -14.98
CA LYS A 142 -13.22 2.67 -14.05
C LYS A 142 -13.89 3.35 -12.88
N GLU A 143 -14.91 2.72 -12.33
CA GLU A 143 -15.57 3.23 -11.14
C GLU A 143 -14.86 2.74 -9.88
N VAL A 144 -14.23 3.66 -9.13
CA VAL A 144 -13.40 3.33 -7.98
C VAL A 144 -14.13 3.67 -6.68
N TYR A 145 -14.23 2.70 -5.79
CA TYR A 145 -14.83 2.83 -4.46
C TYR A 145 -13.77 2.60 -3.39
N VAL A 146 -13.50 3.61 -2.58
CA VAL A 146 -12.58 3.49 -1.45
C VAL A 146 -13.36 3.07 -0.21
N VAL A 147 -13.10 1.85 0.28
CA VAL A 147 -13.64 1.36 1.54
C VAL A 147 -12.82 1.97 2.68
N PRO A 148 -13.41 2.73 3.63
CA PRO A 148 -12.65 3.46 4.65
C PRO A 148 -12.13 2.54 5.77
N SER A 149 -11.47 1.42 5.39
CA SER A 149 -10.84 0.51 6.34
C SER A 149 -9.54 1.11 6.89
N LYS A 150 -9.46 1.23 8.21
CA LYS A 150 -8.32 1.83 8.93
C LYS A 150 -7.34 0.79 9.46
N ASN A 151 -7.69 -0.48 9.37
CA ASN A 151 -6.87 -1.60 9.82
C ASN A 151 -7.24 -2.88 9.05
N ILE A 152 -6.38 -3.87 9.12
CA ILE A 152 -6.55 -5.17 8.44
C ILE A 152 -7.86 -5.89 8.82
N PRO A 153 -8.25 -6.00 10.11
CA PRO A 153 -9.52 -6.65 10.47
C PRO A 153 -10.75 -6.00 9.82
N GLN A 154 -10.78 -4.69 9.66
CA GLN A 154 -11.86 -4.00 8.97
C GLN A 154 -11.91 -4.35 7.48
N GLY A 155 -10.75 -4.44 6.83
CA GLY A 155 -10.67 -4.88 5.43
C GLY A 155 -11.15 -6.31 5.24
N ILE A 156 -10.72 -7.22 6.10
CA ILE A 156 -11.18 -8.63 6.10
C ILE A 156 -12.69 -8.71 6.30
N ALA A 157 -13.24 -7.99 7.29
CA ALA A 157 -14.68 -7.97 7.56
C ALA A 157 -15.48 -7.43 6.36
N ALA A 158 -14.97 -6.41 5.68
CA ALA A 158 -15.59 -5.87 4.47
C ALA A 158 -15.63 -6.91 3.35
N MET A 159 -14.52 -7.63 3.10
CA MET A 159 -14.46 -8.70 2.11
C MET A 159 -15.42 -9.85 2.41
N ILE A 160 -15.44 -10.34 3.65
CA ILE A 160 -16.36 -11.41 4.07
C ILE A 160 -17.81 -10.99 3.86
N SER A 161 -18.15 -9.76 4.22
CA SER A 161 -19.51 -9.23 4.06
C SER A 161 -19.92 -9.10 2.58
N PHE A 162 -18.97 -8.81 1.70
CA PHE A 162 -19.21 -8.75 0.27
C PHE A 162 -19.43 -10.15 -0.32
N VAL A 163 -18.57 -11.11 0.04
CA VAL A 163 -18.65 -12.49 -0.44
C VAL A 163 -19.97 -13.14 -0.02
N SER A 164 -20.37 -13.03 1.26
CA SER A 164 -21.64 -13.59 1.74
C SER A 164 -22.85 -13.01 1.01
N ARG A 165 -22.87 -11.70 0.76
CA ARG A 165 -23.97 -11.07 -0.01
C ARG A 165 -24.00 -11.49 -1.47
N SER A 166 -22.85 -11.74 -2.09
CA SER A 166 -22.77 -12.20 -3.48
C SER A 166 -23.30 -13.63 -3.64
N GLU A 167 -23.07 -14.48 -2.64
CA GLU A 167 -23.61 -15.84 -2.60
C GLU A 167 -25.12 -15.86 -2.37
N GLU A 168 -25.66 -15.04 -1.45
CA GLU A 168 -27.10 -14.92 -1.24
C GLU A 168 -27.86 -14.51 -2.51
N ARG A 169 -27.27 -13.59 -3.30
CA ARG A 169 -27.85 -13.17 -4.60
C ARG A 169 -27.82 -14.28 -5.65
N ARG A 170 -26.89 -15.22 -5.58
CA ARG A 170 -26.80 -16.38 -6.50
C ARG A 170 -27.80 -17.46 -6.15
N VAL A 171 -28.07 -17.67 -4.88
CA VAL A 171 -29.01 -18.70 -4.40
C VAL A 171 -30.48 -18.26 -4.52
N GLY A 172 -30.76 -16.96 -4.56
CA GLY A 172 -32.09 -16.39 -4.65
C GLY A 172 -32.65 -16.20 -6.06
N LYS A 173 -31.97 -16.74 -7.09
CA LYS A 173 -32.44 -16.86 -8.48
C LYS A 173 -32.63 -18.31 -8.83
#